data_a26abdd172787ae6af1620038094e88e
#
_entry.id   a26abdd172787ae6af1620038094e88e
#
_cell.length_a   1.000
_cell.length_b   1.000
_cell.length_c   1.000
_cell.angle_alpha   90.00
_cell.angle_beta   90.00
_cell.angle_gamma   90.00
#
_symmetry.space_group_name_H-M   'P 1'
#
loop_
_entity.id
_entity.type
_entity.pdbx_description
1 polymer ?
#
loop_
_entity_poly.entity_id
_entity_poly.type
_entity_poly.pdbx_seq_one_letter_code
_entity_poly.pdbx_strand_id
1 'polypeptide(L)'
;NDDVQIEAAVRMGKAREDARMYSAGGCQEPILDNCEFNSRAFVYISLPQLLNAMLDPALCSLLPGRQNLPKNGQYPDFESFYQAYMQQLSDLYEDLVQHLNERESHLPEFCCLPLLPCTMTGCLESGRDMTAGGAKYNAISLPLVGIGTAIDSLLAIRQVVYEEKQMTLAELANLLQQNYAAQPRMRDYLQNRCAKYGDDSDTVNTFSA
;
A
#
# COMPACT_ATOMS: atom_id res chain seq x y z
N ASN A 1 5.47 0.14 20.72
CA ASN A 1 4.61 0.26 21.87
C ASN A 1 3.58 -0.87 21.86
N ASP A 2 3.62 -1.76 22.87
CA ASP A 2 2.79 -2.96 22.96
C ASP A 2 1.30 -2.61 22.96
N ASP A 3 0.90 -1.57 23.69
CA ASP A 3 -0.51 -1.18 23.75
C ASP A 3 -1.07 -0.84 22.36
N VAL A 4 -0.29 -0.17 21.52
CA VAL A 4 -0.71 0.16 20.14
C VAL A 4 -0.89 -1.10 19.31
N GLN A 5 0.02 -2.07 19.40
CA GLN A 5 -0.06 -3.32 18.64
C GLN A 5 -1.22 -4.20 19.12
N ILE A 6 -1.40 -4.27 20.45
CA ILE A 6 -2.52 -5.03 21.03
C ILE A 6 -3.86 -4.43 20.61
N GLU A 7 -4.02 -3.10 20.71
CA GLU A 7 -5.25 -2.43 20.29
C GLU A 7 -5.52 -2.58 18.78
N ALA A 8 -4.48 -2.52 17.95
CA ALA A 8 -4.61 -2.76 16.51
C ALA A 8 -5.11 -4.19 16.23
N ALA A 9 -4.52 -5.20 16.88
CA ALA A 9 -4.96 -6.59 16.74
C ALA A 9 -6.41 -6.79 17.22
N VAL A 10 -6.80 -6.18 18.34
CA VAL A 10 -8.17 -6.24 18.85
C VAL A 10 -9.16 -5.59 17.89
N ARG A 11 -8.82 -4.45 17.28
CA ARG A 11 -9.65 -3.81 16.24
C ARG A 11 -9.82 -4.69 15.01
N MET A 12 -8.86 -5.56 14.72
CA MET A 12 -8.95 -6.57 13.66
C MET A 12 -9.73 -7.83 14.07
N GLY A 13 -10.40 -7.83 15.23
CA GLY A 13 -11.24 -8.92 15.72
C GLY A 13 -10.49 -10.02 16.45
N LYS A 14 -9.22 -9.82 16.83
CA LYS A 14 -8.45 -10.79 17.59
C LYS A 14 -8.74 -10.65 19.10
N ALA A 15 -8.75 -11.76 19.84
CA ALA A 15 -8.92 -11.71 21.29
C ALA A 15 -7.73 -11.01 21.95
N ARG A 16 -7.99 -10.22 23.00
CA ARG A 16 -6.94 -9.43 23.67
C ARG A 16 -5.85 -10.30 24.30
N GLU A 17 -6.23 -11.44 24.84
CA GLU A 17 -5.29 -12.43 25.40
C GLU A 17 -4.33 -12.96 24.33
N ASP A 18 -4.80 -13.28 23.14
CA ASP A 18 -3.96 -13.70 22.02
C ASP A 18 -3.11 -12.52 21.51
N ALA A 19 -3.71 -11.34 21.38
CA ALA A 19 -3.02 -10.14 20.94
C ALA A 19 -1.81 -9.77 21.81
N ARG A 20 -1.83 -10.11 23.10
CA ARG A 20 -0.70 -9.91 24.02
C ARG A 20 0.47 -10.86 23.76
N MET A 21 0.25 -11.94 23.03
CA MET A 21 1.26 -12.94 22.67
C MET A 21 1.85 -12.67 21.29
N TYR A 22 1.77 -11.42 20.80
CA TYR A 22 2.37 -11.08 19.54
C TYR A 22 3.90 -11.14 19.59
N SER A 23 4.49 -11.54 18.48
CA SER A 23 5.93 -11.48 18.24
C SER A 23 6.22 -10.78 16.92
N ALA A 24 7.43 -10.27 16.76
CA ALA A 24 7.86 -9.74 15.47
C ALA A 24 8.20 -10.90 14.53
N GLY A 25 7.42 -11.03 13.46
CA GLY A 25 7.66 -11.98 12.38
C GLY A 25 8.21 -11.28 11.15
N GLY A 26 9.01 -11.97 10.35
CA GLY A 26 9.55 -11.38 9.12
C GLY A 26 10.36 -10.12 9.37
N CYS A 27 10.01 -9.05 8.66
CA CYS A 27 10.72 -7.77 8.77
C CYS A 27 10.20 -6.89 9.91
N GLN A 28 8.88 -6.77 10.07
CA GLN A 28 8.23 -5.91 11.07
C GLN A 28 6.80 -6.36 11.41
N GLU A 29 6.33 -7.47 10.84
CA GLU A 29 4.95 -7.90 10.97
C GLU A 29 4.68 -8.40 12.40
N PRO A 30 3.69 -7.85 13.14
CA PRO A 30 3.24 -8.43 14.38
C PRO A 30 2.39 -9.68 14.07
N ILE A 31 2.85 -10.84 14.50
CA ILE A 31 2.19 -12.13 14.32
C ILE A 31 1.85 -12.70 15.70
N LEU A 32 0.66 -13.26 15.86
CA LEU A 32 0.26 -13.88 17.11
C LEU A 32 0.84 -15.30 17.20
N ASP A 33 1.50 -15.56 18.31
CA ASP A 33 2.20 -16.81 18.52
C ASP A 33 1.22 -18.00 18.61
N ASN A 34 1.54 -19.09 17.92
CA ASN A 34 0.82 -20.36 17.90
C ASN A 34 -0.67 -20.32 17.54
N CYS A 35 -1.22 -19.22 17.09
CA CYS A 35 -2.64 -19.13 16.76
C CYS A 35 -2.95 -18.39 15.47
N GLU A 36 -1.95 -17.77 14.84
CA GLU A 36 -2.13 -17.04 13.59
C GLU A 36 -1.29 -17.62 12.47
N PHE A 37 -1.96 -17.93 11.36
CA PHE A 37 -1.33 -18.15 10.08
C PHE A 37 -1.47 -16.91 9.21
N ASN A 38 -0.34 -16.26 8.95
CA ASN A 38 -0.27 -15.16 8.01
C ASN A 38 0.40 -15.67 6.73
N SER A 39 -0.39 -15.86 5.69
CA SER A 39 0.11 -16.13 4.35
C SER A 39 0.78 -14.85 3.85
N ARG A 40 2.11 -14.82 3.98
CA ARG A 40 2.93 -13.64 3.71
C ARG A 40 2.69 -13.11 2.31
N ALA A 41 2.73 -11.80 2.21
CA ALA A 41 2.53 -11.09 0.96
C ALA A 41 3.52 -11.55 -0.11
N PHE A 42 2.96 -12.01 -1.20
CA PHE A 42 3.71 -12.27 -2.43
C PHE A 42 3.75 -11.04 -3.34
N VAL A 43 3.11 -9.96 -2.91
CA VAL A 43 2.96 -8.72 -3.69
C VAL A 43 3.17 -7.53 -2.77
N TYR A 44 3.99 -6.59 -3.22
CA TYR A 44 4.17 -5.29 -2.61
C TYR A 44 3.52 -4.23 -3.51
N ILE A 45 2.66 -3.40 -2.92
CA ILE A 45 2.06 -2.27 -3.62
C ILE A 45 2.99 -1.07 -3.48
N SER A 46 3.62 -0.66 -4.58
CA SER A 46 4.45 0.54 -4.61
C SER A 46 3.59 1.77 -4.88
N LEU A 47 3.35 2.57 -3.85
CA LEU A 47 2.59 3.82 -3.96
C LEU A 47 3.20 4.81 -4.96
N PRO A 48 4.54 5.04 -4.99
CA PRO A 48 5.13 5.91 -6.02
C PRO A 48 5.00 5.37 -7.44
N GLN A 49 5.05 4.04 -7.64
CA GLN A 49 4.86 3.47 -8.97
C GLN A 49 3.43 3.66 -9.47
N LEU A 50 2.43 3.53 -8.60
CA LEU A 50 1.04 3.82 -8.94
C LEU A 50 0.88 5.28 -9.39
N LEU A 51 1.46 6.22 -8.63
CA LEU A 51 1.47 7.63 -8.99
C LEU A 51 2.16 7.89 -10.33
N ASN A 52 3.31 7.26 -10.54
CA ASN A 52 4.06 7.37 -11.79
C ASN A 52 3.26 6.83 -12.99
N ALA A 53 2.55 5.71 -12.81
CA ALA A 53 1.70 5.15 -13.86
C ALA A 53 0.51 6.06 -14.22
N MET A 54 0.01 6.87 -13.30
CA MET A 54 -1.01 7.88 -13.60
C MET A 54 -0.45 9.06 -14.41
N LEU A 55 0.83 9.37 -14.25
CA LEU A 55 1.50 10.48 -14.94
C LEU A 55 2.08 10.07 -16.29
N ASP A 56 2.43 8.79 -16.48
CA ASP A 56 3.01 8.28 -17.71
C ASP A 56 1.99 7.50 -18.55
N PRO A 57 1.58 8.01 -19.73
CA PRO A 57 0.65 7.31 -20.61
C PRO A 57 1.09 5.88 -20.99
N ALA A 58 2.39 5.63 -21.08
CA ALA A 58 2.91 4.30 -21.38
C ALA A 58 2.66 3.29 -20.25
N LEU A 59 2.70 3.76 -18.99
CA LEU A 59 2.47 2.95 -17.81
C LEU A 59 0.99 2.91 -17.40
N CYS A 60 0.20 3.88 -17.81
CA CYS A 60 -1.23 3.95 -17.50
C CYS A 60 -2.01 2.70 -17.94
N SER A 61 -1.56 2.01 -18.97
CA SER A 61 -2.16 0.76 -19.43
C SER A 61 -2.05 -0.40 -18.44
N LEU A 62 -1.16 -0.29 -17.48
CA LEU A 62 -0.94 -1.28 -16.43
C LEU A 62 -1.86 -1.09 -15.21
N LEU A 63 -2.61 0.02 -15.16
CA LEU A 63 -3.52 0.31 -14.05
C LEU A 63 -4.84 -0.45 -14.18
N PRO A 64 -5.31 -1.15 -13.15
CA PRO A 64 -6.68 -1.62 -13.08
C PRO A 64 -7.64 -0.43 -13.06
N GLY A 65 -8.88 -0.61 -13.50
CA GLY A 65 -9.88 0.47 -13.46
C GLY A 65 -9.54 1.74 -14.27
N ARG A 66 -8.52 1.70 -15.13
CA ARG A 66 -8.04 2.88 -15.90
C ARG A 66 -9.12 3.60 -16.72
N GLN A 67 -10.20 2.89 -17.07
CA GLN A 67 -11.36 3.47 -17.77
C GLN A 67 -12.06 4.56 -16.97
N ASN A 68 -11.84 4.60 -15.66
CA ASN A 68 -12.39 5.60 -14.75
C ASN A 68 -11.51 6.87 -14.67
N LEU A 69 -10.30 6.83 -15.23
CA LEU A 69 -9.42 7.99 -15.29
C LEU A 69 -9.87 8.96 -16.38
N PRO A 70 -9.66 10.29 -16.18
CA PRO A 70 -9.87 11.27 -17.22
C PRO A 70 -9.05 10.94 -18.47
N LYS A 71 -9.71 10.89 -19.64
CA LYS A 71 -9.09 10.48 -20.91
C LYS A 71 -7.84 11.31 -21.30
N ASN A 72 -7.75 12.53 -20.80
CA ASN A 72 -6.67 13.45 -21.12
C ASN A 72 -5.73 13.70 -19.92
N GLY A 73 -5.85 12.94 -18.83
CA GLY A 73 -5.08 13.19 -17.60
C GLY A 73 -5.31 14.59 -17.01
N GLN A 74 -6.42 15.24 -17.36
CA GLN A 74 -6.73 16.58 -16.89
C GLN A 74 -7.56 16.52 -15.62
N TYR A 75 -6.99 17.08 -14.57
CA TYR A 75 -7.64 17.24 -13.28
C TYR A 75 -7.74 18.73 -12.98
N PRO A 76 -8.95 19.26 -12.72
CA PRO A 76 -9.16 20.71 -12.57
C PRO A 76 -8.47 21.30 -11.34
N ASP A 77 -8.31 20.47 -10.30
CA ASP A 77 -7.70 20.84 -9.03
C ASP A 77 -6.95 19.63 -8.42
N PHE A 78 -6.21 19.90 -7.35
CA PHE A 78 -5.44 18.86 -6.66
C PHE A 78 -6.34 17.79 -6.03
N GLU A 79 -7.50 18.18 -5.50
CA GLU A 79 -8.42 17.24 -4.88
C GLU A 79 -8.92 16.21 -5.89
N SER A 80 -9.31 16.62 -7.08
CA SER A 80 -9.72 15.73 -8.16
C SER A 80 -8.59 14.76 -8.57
N PHE A 81 -7.35 15.23 -8.59
CA PHE A 81 -6.18 14.39 -8.86
C PHE A 81 -5.95 13.39 -7.72
N TYR A 82 -6.00 13.86 -6.49
CA TYR A 82 -5.81 13.02 -5.30
C TYR A 82 -6.88 11.94 -5.18
N GLN A 83 -8.14 12.29 -5.38
CA GLN A 83 -9.25 11.32 -5.37
C GLN A 83 -9.11 10.26 -6.47
N ALA A 84 -8.64 10.66 -7.66
CA ALA A 84 -8.35 9.70 -8.72
C ALA A 84 -7.19 8.75 -8.34
N TYR A 85 -6.15 9.26 -7.67
CA TYR A 85 -5.06 8.43 -7.15
C TYR A 85 -5.55 7.43 -6.09
N MET A 86 -6.38 7.88 -5.15
CA MET A 86 -6.97 7.02 -4.12
C MET A 86 -7.90 5.97 -4.71
N GLN A 87 -8.69 6.33 -5.74
CA GLN A 87 -9.54 5.38 -6.44
C GLN A 87 -8.70 4.30 -7.16
N GLN A 88 -7.61 4.69 -7.82
CA GLN A 88 -6.71 3.72 -8.46
C GLN A 88 -6.03 2.79 -7.46
N LEU A 89 -5.71 3.30 -6.27
CA LEU A 89 -5.19 2.48 -5.18
C LEU A 89 -6.24 1.47 -4.69
N SER A 90 -7.49 1.91 -4.54
CA SER A 90 -8.62 1.03 -4.16
C SER A 90 -8.87 -0.05 -5.21
N ASP A 91 -8.95 0.32 -6.48
CA ASP A 91 -9.18 -0.61 -7.59
C ASP A 91 -8.04 -1.67 -7.65
N LEU A 92 -6.79 -1.23 -7.50
CA LEU A 92 -5.64 -2.12 -7.46
C LEU A 92 -5.67 -3.07 -6.26
N TYR A 93 -6.05 -2.54 -5.10
CA TYR A 93 -6.16 -3.33 -3.88
C TYR A 93 -7.25 -4.40 -3.99
N GLU A 94 -8.42 -4.04 -4.50
CA GLU A 94 -9.54 -4.97 -4.71
C GLU A 94 -9.18 -6.10 -5.69
N ASP A 95 -8.55 -5.74 -6.81
CA ASP A 95 -8.06 -6.70 -7.81
C ASP A 95 -7.05 -7.68 -7.20
N LEU A 96 -6.07 -7.17 -6.45
CA LEU A 96 -5.08 -8.01 -5.78
C LEU A 96 -5.70 -8.92 -4.70
N VAL A 97 -6.64 -8.42 -3.91
CA VAL A 97 -7.34 -9.22 -2.90
C VAL A 97 -8.09 -10.37 -3.55
N GLN A 98 -8.77 -10.13 -4.67
CA GLN A 98 -9.47 -11.18 -5.40
C GLN A 98 -8.50 -12.28 -5.88
N HIS A 99 -7.39 -11.90 -6.51
CA HIS A 99 -6.38 -12.86 -6.99
C HIS A 99 -5.70 -13.63 -5.85
N LEU A 100 -5.46 -12.98 -4.72
CA LEU A 100 -4.86 -13.63 -3.56
C LEU A 100 -5.81 -14.61 -2.89
N ASN A 101 -7.09 -14.27 -2.80
CA ASN A 101 -8.13 -15.19 -2.28
C ASN A 101 -8.28 -16.43 -3.17
N GLU A 102 -8.27 -16.24 -4.50
CA GLU A 102 -8.29 -17.36 -5.46
C GLU A 102 -7.07 -18.25 -5.28
N ARG A 103 -5.87 -17.65 -5.22
CA ARG A 103 -4.63 -18.38 -4.98
C ARG A 103 -4.64 -19.13 -3.64
N GLU A 104 -5.11 -18.50 -2.57
CA GLU A 104 -5.17 -19.10 -1.23
C GLU A 104 -6.12 -20.29 -1.19
N SER A 105 -7.21 -20.26 -1.97
CA SER A 105 -8.13 -21.40 -2.08
C SER A 105 -7.48 -22.67 -2.63
N HIS A 106 -6.42 -22.52 -3.44
CA HIS A 106 -5.65 -23.64 -4.01
C HIS A 106 -4.45 -24.07 -3.16
N LEU A 107 -4.07 -23.27 -2.18
CA LEU A 107 -2.87 -23.53 -1.37
C LEU A 107 -2.85 -24.92 -0.72
N PRO A 108 -3.96 -25.44 -0.19
CA PRO A 108 -4.00 -26.77 0.44
C PRO A 108 -3.70 -27.94 -0.51
N GLU A 109 -3.87 -27.75 -1.81
CA GLU A 109 -3.69 -28.82 -2.81
C GLU A 109 -2.22 -29.17 -3.02
N PHE A 110 -1.32 -28.21 -2.84
CA PHE A 110 0.11 -28.38 -3.13
C PHE A 110 1.06 -27.90 -2.03
N CYS A 111 0.54 -27.33 -0.95
CA CYS A 111 1.34 -26.81 0.17
C CYS A 111 0.82 -27.33 1.53
N CYS A 112 0.57 -28.63 1.62
CA CYS A 112 0.20 -29.26 2.88
C CYS A 112 1.42 -29.36 3.81
N LEU A 113 1.25 -28.96 5.07
CA LEU A 113 2.32 -28.93 6.08
C LEU A 113 2.01 -29.96 7.19
N PRO A 114 2.54 -31.18 7.12
CA PRO A 114 2.04 -32.27 7.95
C PRO A 114 2.30 -32.15 9.47
N LEU A 115 3.30 -31.39 9.88
CA LEU A 115 3.69 -31.25 11.29
C LEU A 115 3.35 -29.88 11.89
N LEU A 116 3.51 -28.81 11.14
CA LEU A 116 3.35 -27.46 11.64
C LEU A 116 1.93 -27.17 12.17
N PRO A 117 0.84 -27.64 11.54
CA PRO A 117 -0.51 -27.49 12.07
C PRO A 117 -0.73 -28.08 13.48
N CYS A 118 0.08 -29.06 13.87
CA CYS A 118 0.00 -29.63 15.22
C CYS A 118 0.42 -28.65 16.32
N THR A 119 1.12 -27.58 15.98
CA THR A 119 1.55 -26.52 16.90
C THR A 119 0.63 -25.31 16.87
N MET A 120 -0.40 -25.34 16.02
CA MET A 120 -1.29 -24.19 15.77
C MET A 120 -2.66 -24.41 16.41
N THR A 121 -3.04 -23.50 17.30
CA THR A 121 -4.40 -23.45 17.86
C THR A 121 -5.43 -23.31 16.75
N GLY A 122 -6.46 -24.14 16.79
CA GLY A 122 -7.53 -24.20 15.79
C GLY A 122 -7.34 -25.32 14.77
N CYS A 123 -6.10 -25.68 14.40
CA CYS A 123 -5.86 -26.71 13.39
C CYS A 123 -6.24 -28.11 13.89
N LEU A 124 -5.84 -28.48 15.10
CA LEU A 124 -6.18 -29.78 15.69
C LEU A 124 -7.68 -29.90 15.98
N GLU A 125 -8.28 -28.85 16.53
CA GLU A 125 -9.69 -28.80 16.86
C GLU A 125 -10.59 -28.88 15.62
N SER A 126 -10.18 -28.24 14.53
CA SER A 126 -10.91 -28.23 13.26
C SER A 126 -10.59 -29.43 12.36
N GLY A 127 -9.49 -30.13 12.61
CA GLY A 127 -8.98 -31.16 11.72
C GLY A 127 -8.53 -30.64 10.35
N ARG A 128 -8.16 -29.34 10.27
CA ARG A 128 -7.80 -28.66 9.02
C ARG A 128 -6.35 -28.20 9.08
N ASP A 129 -5.66 -28.31 7.93
CA ASP A 129 -4.34 -27.73 7.77
C ASP A 129 -4.38 -26.19 7.89
N MET A 130 -3.30 -25.59 8.36
CA MET A 130 -3.19 -24.14 8.47
C MET A 130 -3.34 -23.45 7.11
N THR A 131 -2.88 -24.07 6.02
CA THR A 131 -3.03 -23.57 4.65
C THR A 131 -4.48 -23.65 4.14
N ALA A 132 -5.29 -24.50 4.79
CA ALA A 132 -6.73 -24.64 4.56
C ALA A 132 -7.59 -23.81 5.53
N GLY A 133 -6.99 -22.82 6.20
CA GLY A 133 -7.69 -21.97 7.16
C GLY A 133 -7.99 -22.66 8.49
N GLY A 134 -7.16 -23.64 8.91
CA GLY A 134 -7.34 -24.35 10.18
C GLY A 134 -6.91 -23.56 11.41
N ALA A 135 -6.01 -22.58 11.27
CA ALA A 135 -5.55 -21.75 12.39
C ALA A 135 -6.70 -20.87 12.94
N LYS A 136 -6.61 -20.51 14.23
CA LYS A 136 -7.59 -19.63 14.89
C LYS A 136 -7.75 -18.30 14.16
N TYR A 137 -6.64 -17.72 13.68
CA TYR A 137 -6.62 -16.52 12.86
C TYR A 137 -5.88 -16.78 11.56
N ASN A 138 -6.47 -16.32 10.45
CA ASN A 138 -5.89 -16.45 9.12
C ASN A 138 -5.89 -15.07 8.47
N ALA A 139 -4.75 -14.66 7.93
CA ALA A 139 -4.58 -13.35 7.33
C ALA A 139 -3.71 -13.43 6.07
N ILE A 140 -3.96 -12.50 5.16
CA ILE A 140 -3.07 -12.20 4.03
C ILE A 140 -2.56 -10.77 4.23
N SER A 141 -1.26 -10.57 4.14
CA SER A 141 -0.67 -9.23 4.21
C SER A 141 -0.40 -8.67 2.82
N LEU A 142 -0.80 -7.44 2.61
CA LEU A 142 -0.52 -6.64 1.41
C LEU A 142 0.31 -5.41 1.81
N PRO A 143 1.65 -5.49 1.86
CA PRO A 143 2.47 -4.36 2.25
C PRO A 143 2.41 -3.22 1.24
N LEU A 144 2.15 -2.01 1.74
CA LEU A 144 2.31 -0.77 0.99
C LEU A 144 3.73 -0.25 1.20
N VAL A 145 4.42 0.06 0.12
CA VAL A 145 5.80 0.57 0.17
C VAL A 145 5.92 1.94 -0.45
N GLY A 146 6.87 2.73 0.05
CA GLY A 146 7.19 4.05 -0.48
C GLY A 146 6.23 5.16 -0.04
N ILE A 147 5.62 5.04 1.15
CA ILE A 147 4.62 6.01 1.65
C ILE A 147 5.20 7.44 1.74
N GLY A 148 6.39 7.62 2.31
CA GLY A 148 7.04 8.94 2.38
C GLY A 148 7.29 9.52 0.99
N THR A 149 7.79 8.71 0.04
CA THR A 149 8.02 9.15 -1.33
C THR A 149 6.72 9.52 -2.05
N ALA A 150 5.62 8.79 -1.81
CA ALA A 150 4.32 9.11 -2.39
C ALA A 150 3.77 10.44 -1.83
N ILE A 151 3.85 10.63 -0.50
CA ILE A 151 3.45 11.87 0.16
C ILE A 151 4.26 13.06 -0.37
N ASP A 152 5.59 12.94 -0.41
CA ASP A 152 6.48 13.96 -0.96
C ASP A 152 6.10 14.35 -2.39
N SER A 153 5.81 13.33 -3.21
CA SER A 153 5.45 13.55 -4.61
C SER A 153 4.09 14.22 -4.76
N LEU A 154 3.11 13.82 -3.96
CA LEU A 154 1.77 14.42 -3.95
C LEU A 154 1.82 15.88 -3.47
N LEU A 155 2.58 16.17 -2.40
CA LEU A 155 2.77 17.53 -1.90
C LEU A 155 3.49 18.41 -2.93
N ALA A 156 4.51 17.88 -3.61
CA ALA A 156 5.21 18.60 -4.68
C ALA A 156 4.30 18.88 -5.89
N ILE A 157 3.47 17.92 -6.31
CA ILE A 157 2.47 18.12 -7.37
C ILE A 157 1.46 19.21 -6.95
N ARG A 158 0.93 19.11 -5.74
CA ARG A 158 0.01 20.11 -5.18
C ARG A 158 0.61 21.49 -5.25
N GLN A 159 1.82 21.66 -4.74
CA GLN A 159 2.50 22.96 -4.69
C GLN A 159 2.79 23.49 -6.09
N VAL A 160 3.53 22.76 -6.92
CA VAL A 160 4.09 23.27 -8.18
C VAL A 160 3.04 23.40 -9.27
N VAL A 161 2.08 22.45 -9.35
CA VAL A 161 1.08 22.43 -10.42
C VAL A 161 -0.16 23.24 -10.04
N TYR A 162 -0.68 23.07 -8.84
CA TYR A 162 -1.99 23.62 -8.48
C TYR A 162 -1.93 24.93 -7.69
N GLU A 163 -0.99 25.09 -6.76
CA GLU A 163 -0.88 26.28 -5.94
C GLU A 163 -0.03 27.37 -6.63
N GLU A 164 1.22 27.06 -6.99
CA GLU A 164 2.15 28.00 -7.60
C GLU A 164 1.95 28.14 -9.12
N LYS A 165 1.32 27.17 -9.75
CA LYS A 165 1.05 27.11 -11.19
C LYS A 165 2.30 27.35 -12.04
N GLN A 166 3.44 26.81 -11.60
CA GLN A 166 4.71 26.91 -12.33
C GLN A 166 4.70 26.10 -13.62
N MET A 167 3.93 25.02 -13.66
CA MET A 167 3.74 24.15 -14.83
C MET A 167 2.43 23.39 -14.73
N THR A 168 1.98 22.85 -15.83
CA THR A 168 0.85 21.92 -15.89
C THR A 168 1.27 20.51 -15.47
N LEU A 169 0.32 19.66 -15.11
CA LEU A 169 0.58 18.25 -14.80
C LEU A 169 1.22 17.52 -15.99
N ALA A 170 0.80 17.82 -17.21
CA ALA A 170 1.35 17.24 -18.43
C ALA A 170 2.81 17.66 -18.67
N GLU A 171 3.16 18.92 -18.40
CA GLU A 171 4.54 19.41 -18.49
C GLU A 171 5.43 18.74 -17.44
N LEU A 172 4.92 18.58 -16.20
CA LEU A 172 5.61 17.85 -15.16
C LEU A 172 5.86 16.39 -15.56
N ALA A 173 4.82 15.70 -16.06
CA ALA A 173 4.94 14.33 -16.53
C ALA A 173 6.00 14.17 -17.62
N ASN A 174 6.01 15.07 -18.61
CA ASN A 174 7.01 15.08 -19.67
C ASN A 174 8.43 15.34 -19.13
N LEU A 175 8.56 16.25 -18.17
CA LEU A 175 9.83 16.55 -17.51
C LEU A 175 10.39 15.34 -16.74
N LEU A 176 9.51 14.58 -16.05
CA LEU A 176 9.85 13.34 -15.37
C LEU A 176 10.35 12.27 -16.35
N GLN A 177 9.65 12.07 -17.47
CA GLN A 177 10.03 11.12 -18.51
C GLN A 177 11.43 11.43 -19.10
N GLN A 178 11.78 12.70 -19.19
CA GLN A 178 13.09 13.17 -19.65
C GLN A 178 14.14 13.22 -18.53
N ASN A 179 13.84 12.72 -17.34
CA ASN A 179 14.73 12.76 -16.18
C ASN A 179 15.28 14.17 -15.93
N TYR A 180 14.43 15.19 -16.06
CA TYR A 180 14.73 16.63 -15.86
C TYR A 180 15.79 17.21 -16.81
N ALA A 181 16.08 16.57 -17.94
CA ALA A 181 17.13 17.01 -18.87
C ALA A 181 16.95 18.45 -19.35
N ALA A 182 15.68 18.85 -19.62
CA ALA A 182 15.36 20.21 -20.07
C ALA A 182 15.40 21.27 -18.94
N GLN A 183 15.19 20.86 -17.69
CA GLN A 183 15.07 21.79 -16.55
C GLN A 183 15.73 21.18 -15.27
N PRO A 184 17.06 21.07 -15.19
CA PRO A 184 17.73 20.47 -14.02
C PRO A 184 17.42 21.20 -12.70
N ARG A 185 17.23 22.54 -12.75
CA ARG A 185 16.87 23.35 -11.56
C ARG A 185 15.51 22.98 -10.97
N MET A 186 14.59 22.49 -11.79
CA MET A 186 13.29 22.03 -11.30
C MET A 186 13.44 20.78 -10.44
N ARG A 187 14.33 19.88 -10.80
CA ARG A 187 14.65 18.73 -9.95
C ARG A 187 15.13 19.18 -8.57
N ASP A 188 16.05 20.13 -8.51
CA ASP A 188 16.56 20.66 -7.24
C ASP A 188 15.46 21.35 -6.43
N TYR A 189 14.56 22.03 -7.12
CA TYR A 189 13.40 22.68 -6.48
C TYR A 189 12.47 21.63 -5.84
N LEU A 190 12.04 20.63 -6.59
CA LEU A 190 11.16 19.56 -6.11
C LEU A 190 11.77 18.76 -4.96
N GLN A 191 13.09 18.53 -5.00
CA GLN A 191 13.80 17.80 -3.96
C GLN A 191 14.02 18.60 -2.67
N ASN A 192 14.25 19.91 -2.76
CA ASN A 192 14.79 20.68 -1.64
C ASN A 192 13.89 21.84 -1.18
N ARG A 193 12.81 22.17 -1.93
CA ARG A 193 11.96 23.33 -1.63
C ARG A 193 10.49 22.98 -1.40
N CYS A 194 10.05 21.82 -1.85
CA CYS A 194 8.71 21.33 -1.53
C CYS A 194 8.72 20.67 -0.15
N ALA A 195 7.57 20.74 0.53
CA ALA A 195 7.35 20.11 1.82
C ALA A 195 7.59 18.59 1.74
N LYS A 196 8.10 18.00 2.81
CA LYS A 196 8.49 16.59 2.89
C LYS A 196 7.81 15.87 4.04
N TYR A 197 7.55 14.59 3.84
CA TYR A 197 7.13 13.69 4.89
C TYR A 197 8.16 13.71 6.03
N GLY A 198 7.65 13.95 7.25
CA GLY A 198 8.50 14.08 8.43
C GLY A 198 8.94 15.51 8.75
N ASP A 199 8.62 16.49 7.90
CA ASP A 199 8.77 17.89 8.27
C ASP A 199 7.78 18.22 9.41
N ASP A 200 8.24 18.99 10.40
CA ASP A 200 7.41 19.44 11.53
C ASP A 200 6.49 20.58 11.09
N SER A 201 5.46 20.21 10.34
CA SER A 201 4.49 21.13 9.73
C SER A 201 3.07 20.55 9.84
N ASP A 202 2.13 21.36 10.34
CA ASP A 202 0.73 20.96 10.46
C ASP A 202 0.13 20.53 9.10
N THR A 203 0.51 21.18 8.03
CA THR A 203 0.06 20.85 6.67
C THR A 203 0.51 19.44 6.27
N VAL A 204 1.79 19.13 6.50
CA VAL A 204 2.35 17.80 6.19
C VAL A 204 1.75 16.74 7.09
N ASN A 205 1.67 17.02 8.40
CA ASN A 205 1.12 16.08 9.37
C ASN A 205 -0.35 15.75 9.09
N THR A 206 -1.16 16.77 8.76
CA THR A 206 -2.58 16.58 8.39
C THR A 206 -2.74 15.79 7.09
N PHE A 207 -1.89 16.05 6.09
CA PHE A 207 -1.94 15.33 4.82
C PHE A 207 -1.46 13.88 4.94
N SER A 208 -0.57 13.60 5.90
CA SER A 208 0.04 12.28 6.12
C SER A 208 -0.76 11.37 7.05
N ALA A 209 -1.76 11.90 7.74
CA ALA A 209 -2.63 11.18 8.68
C ALA A 209 -3.78 10.47 7.97
#